data_228cbf42fec131150d4982684745ca49
#
_entry.id   228cbf42fec131150d4982684745ca49
#
_cell.length_a   1.000
_cell.length_b   1.000
_cell.length_c   1.000
_cell.angle_alpha   90.00
_cell.angle_beta   90.00
_cell.angle_gamma   90.00
#
_symmetry.space_group_name_H-M   'P 1'
#
loop_
_entity.id
_entity.type
_entity.pdbx_description
1 polymer ?
#
loop_
_entity_poly.entity_id
_entity_poly.type
_entity_poly.pdbx_seq_one_letter_code
_entity_poly.pdbx_strand_id
1 'polypeptide(L)'
;MEISILGLPPHRALRQNLVAYVPQSEEVDWSFPVLVEDVVMMGRYGHMGFLRRPKECDKQIVTDALKRVDMLELRHRQIGELSGGQKKRVFLARAIAQQGEVILLDEPFTGVDVKTEARIISLLRELRDEGKTMLVSTHNLGSVTEFCDYTVMVKGTVLASGPTETTFTAENLERAFSGVLRHVVLSGSEDRIITDDERPFVTHRQEAK
;
A
#
# COMPACT_ATOMS: atom_id res chain seq x y z
N MET A 1 -8.12 -25.23 1.12
CA MET A 1 -7.22 -24.29 0.40
C MET A 1 -6.01 -24.07 1.30
N GLU A 2 -4.83 -24.31 0.82
CA GLU A 2 -3.60 -24.08 1.58
C GLU A 2 -2.99 -22.74 1.15
N ILE A 3 -2.65 -21.91 2.12
CA ILE A 3 -2.03 -20.60 1.88
C ILE A 3 -0.56 -20.70 2.25
N SER A 4 0.32 -20.26 1.38
CA SER A 4 1.76 -20.15 1.66
C SER A 4 2.28 -18.75 1.33
N ILE A 5 3.24 -18.27 2.10
CA ILE A 5 3.93 -16.98 1.90
C ILE A 5 5.41 -17.31 1.78
N LEU A 6 6.00 -17.01 0.61
CA LEU A 6 7.39 -17.36 0.30
C LEU A 6 7.70 -18.86 0.56
N GLY A 7 6.75 -19.75 0.24
CA GLY A 7 6.87 -21.18 0.46
C GLY A 7 6.69 -21.64 1.92
N LEU A 8 6.38 -20.73 2.83
CA LEU A 8 6.16 -21.04 4.26
C LEU A 8 4.68 -20.94 4.63
N PRO A 9 4.20 -21.74 5.59
CA PRO A 9 2.90 -21.50 6.20
C PRO A 9 2.85 -20.10 6.84
N PRO A 10 1.69 -19.38 6.80
CA PRO A 10 1.59 -17.99 7.25
C PRO A 10 2.15 -17.73 8.66
N HIS A 11 1.86 -18.64 9.62
CA HIS A 11 2.36 -18.52 10.99
C HIS A 11 3.89 -18.54 11.09
N ARG A 12 4.58 -19.25 10.20
CA ARG A 12 6.05 -19.27 10.14
C ARG A 12 6.60 -18.00 9.50
N ALA A 13 5.99 -17.56 8.41
CA ALA A 13 6.38 -16.29 7.77
C ALA A 13 6.26 -15.11 8.73
N LEU A 14 5.17 -15.04 9.51
CA LEU A 14 4.96 -14.02 10.54
C LEU A 14 6.01 -14.09 11.67
N ARG A 15 6.31 -15.30 12.17
CA ARG A 15 7.34 -15.48 13.22
C ARG A 15 8.74 -15.06 12.76
N GLN A 16 9.02 -15.17 11.48
CA GLN A 16 10.30 -14.76 10.89
C GLN A 16 10.32 -13.29 10.48
N ASN A 17 9.28 -12.50 10.81
CA ASN A 17 9.12 -11.09 10.44
C ASN A 17 9.16 -10.84 8.92
N LEU A 18 8.83 -11.83 8.10
CA LEU A 18 8.85 -11.71 6.65
C LEU A 18 7.69 -10.88 6.11
N VAL A 19 6.62 -10.69 6.88
CA VAL A 19 5.40 -9.99 6.46
C VAL A 19 5.21 -8.74 7.31
N ALA A 20 5.21 -7.58 6.67
CA ALA A 20 4.80 -6.32 7.26
C ALA A 20 3.36 -5.99 6.85
N TYR A 21 2.61 -5.31 7.73
CA TYR A 21 1.23 -4.92 7.47
C TYR A 21 1.00 -3.43 7.75
N VAL A 22 0.38 -2.78 6.78
CA VAL A 22 -0.08 -1.39 6.86
C VAL A 22 -1.61 -1.42 6.88
N PRO A 23 -2.26 -1.21 8.05
CA PRO A 23 -3.71 -1.26 8.19
C PRO A 23 -4.38 -0.03 7.59
N GLN A 24 -5.67 -0.16 7.31
CA GLN A 24 -6.52 0.99 7.05
C GLN A 24 -6.54 1.92 8.26
N SER A 25 -6.48 3.23 8.03
CA SER A 25 -6.30 4.22 9.10
C SER A 25 -7.48 4.31 10.08
N GLU A 26 -8.66 3.86 9.69
CA GLU A 26 -9.88 3.86 10.53
C GLU A 26 -9.85 2.82 11.65
N GLU A 27 -9.00 1.80 11.52
CA GLU A 27 -8.87 0.71 12.51
C GLU A 27 -7.92 1.05 13.67
N VAL A 28 -7.28 2.21 13.64
CA VAL A 28 -6.24 2.58 14.61
C VAL A 28 -6.75 3.63 15.59
N ASP A 29 -6.64 3.35 16.90
CA ASP A 29 -6.89 4.34 17.94
C ASP A 29 -5.78 5.40 17.97
N TRP A 30 -6.08 6.56 17.40
CA TRP A 30 -5.16 7.70 17.31
C TRP A 30 -5.09 8.55 18.60
N SER A 31 -5.91 8.26 19.60
CA SER A 31 -5.91 9.00 20.86
C SER A 31 -4.77 8.60 21.79
N PHE A 32 -4.12 7.47 21.52
CA PHE A 32 -3.00 6.98 22.32
C PHE A 32 -1.77 7.90 22.19
N PRO A 33 -1.22 8.44 23.30
CA PRO A 33 -0.14 9.43 23.28
C PRO A 33 1.22 8.76 23.00
N VAL A 34 1.46 8.37 21.75
CA VAL A 34 2.71 7.75 21.29
C VAL A 34 3.42 8.66 20.29
N LEU A 35 4.74 8.70 20.34
CA LEU A 35 5.53 9.48 19.40
C LEU A 35 5.65 8.79 18.05
N VAL A 36 5.83 9.57 17.00
CA VAL A 36 6.03 9.07 15.63
C VAL A 36 7.19 8.05 15.57
N GLU A 37 8.32 8.35 16.19
CA GLU A 37 9.47 7.44 16.22
C GLU A 37 9.17 6.13 16.96
N ASP A 38 8.37 6.16 18.01
CA ASP A 38 8.00 4.97 18.75
C ASP A 38 7.09 4.07 17.93
N VAL A 39 6.14 4.64 17.15
CA VAL A 39 5.33 3.87 16.20
C VAL A 39 6.19 3.17 15.18
N VAL A 40 7.18 3.85 14.61
CA VAL A 40 8.10 3.24 13.64
C VAL A 40 9.01 2.20 14.30
N MET A 41 9.45 2.45 15.55
CA MET A 41 10.24 1.51 16.35
C MET A 41 9.49 0.19 16.63
N MET A 42 8.15 0.21 16.70
CA MET A 42 7.36 -1.03 16.83
C MET A 42 7.62 -2.02 15.68
N GLY A 43 7.97 -1.52 14.47
CA GLY A 43 8.40 -2.36 13.35
C GLY A 43 9.65 -3.20 13.66
N ARG A 44 10.50 -2.74 14.59
CA ARG A 44 11.70 -3.44 15.00
C ARG A 44 11.50 -4.49 16.10
N TYR A 45 10.32 -4.54 16.73
CA TYR A 45 10.07 -5.40 17.89
C TYR A 45 10.31 -6.89 17.62
N GLY A 46 10.05 -7.35 16.40
CA GLY A 46 10.33 -8.73 16.01
C GLY A 46 11.82 -9.09 15.91
N HIS A 47 12.69 -8.08 15.80
CA HIS A 47 14.15 -8.24 15.73
C HIS A 47 14.84 -8.02 17.07
N MET A 48 14.08 -7.62 18.10
CA MET A 48 14.60 -7.38 19.46
C MET A 48 14.42 -8.62 20.33
N GLY A 49 15.28 -8.76 21.33
CA GLY A 49 15.15 -9.79 22.35
C GLY A 49 13.92 -9.57 23.26
N PHE A 50 13.76 -10.44 24.25
CA PHE A 50 12.62 -10.45 25.19
C PHE A 50 12.34 -9.08 25.85
N LEU A 51 13.37 -8.35 26.21
CA LEU A 51 13.24 -7.02 26.86
C LEU A 51 12.92 -5.88 25.87
N ARG A 52 12.85 -6.14 24.57
CA ARG A 52 12.56 -5.16 23.50
C ARG A 52 13.36 -3.86 23.64
N ARG A 53 14.64 -3.96 24.02
CA ARG A 53 15.54 -2.80 24.14
C ARG A 53 16.12 -2.46 22.77
N PRO A 54 15.85 -1.27 22.21
CA PRO A 54 16.40 -0.85 20.94
C PRO A 54 17.93 -0.75 21.00
N LYS A 55 18.59 -1.31 19.99
CA LYS A 55 20.02 -1.11 19.75
C LYS A 55 20.24 0.09 18.84
N GLU A 56 21.48 0.54 18.72
CA GLU A 56 21.80 1.68 17.84
C GLU A 56 21.44 1.39 16.37
N CYS A 57 21.61 0.16 15.91
CA CYS A 57 21.18 -0.24 14.57
C CYS A 57 19.66 -0.09 14.38
N ASP A 58 18.84 -0.38 15.39
CA ASP A 58 17.38 -0.24 15.30
C ASP A 58 16.99 1.24 15.19
N LYS A 59 17.64 2.11 15.96
CA LYS A 59 17.43 3.57 15.88
C LYS A 59 17.82 4.14 14.51
N GLN A 60 18.92 3.64 13.93
CA GLN A 60 19.35 4.04 12.60
C GLN A 60 18.31 3.60 11.53
N ILE A 61 17.82 2.37 11.58
CA ILE A 61 16.80 1.85 10.68
C ILE A 61 15.52 2.69 10.78
N VAL A 62 15.07 3.04 12.00
CA VAL A 62 13.92 3.92 12.22
C VAL A 62 14.15 5.31 11.63
N THR A 63 15.34 5.87 11.84
CA THR A 63 15.71 7.18 11.28
C THR A 63 15.66 7.15 9.74
N ASP A 64 16.19 6.11 9.12
CA ASP A 64 16.24 5.98 7.67
C ASP A 64 14.83 5.70 7.10
N ALA A 65 14.01 4.90 7.78
CA ALA A 65 12.61 4.71 7.40
C ALA A 65 11.80 6.02 7.45
N LEU A 66 11.99 6.84 8.50
CA LEU A 66 11.36 8.16 8.62
C LEU A 66 11.79 9.13 7.51
N LYS A 67 13.09 9.12 7.13
CA LYS A 67 13.58 9.92 6.00
C LYS A 67 12.90 9.54 4.69
N ARG A 68 12.77 8.24 4.40
CA ARG A 68 12.14 7.74 3.16
C ARG A 68 10.70 8.21 2.96
N VAL A 69 9.98 8.44 4.05
CA VAL A 69 8.59 8.90 4.03
C VAL A 69 8.44 10.40 4.31
N ASP A 70 9.53 11.19 4.37
CA ASP A 70 9.55 12.64 4.72
C ASP A 70 8.86 12.93 6.07
N MET A 71 9.14 12.13 7.09
CA MET A 71 8.56 12.29 8.43
C MET A 71 9.61 12.50 9.53
N LEU A 72 10.89 12.62 9.17
CA LEU A 72 11.97 12.72 10.14
C LEU A 72 11.82 13.93 11.08
N GLU A 73 11.46 15.09 10.54
CA GLU A 73 11.27 16.33 11.31
C GLU A 73 10.10 16.24 12.32
N LEU A 74 9.19 15.29 12.12
CA LEU A 74 8.04 15.09 12.98
C LEU A 74 8.23 13.92 13.96
N ARG A 75 9.44 13.36 14.05
CA ARG A 75 9.74 12.14 14.82
C ARG A 75 9.33 12.21 16.30
N HIS A 76 9.43 13.40 16.91
CA HIS A 76 9.08 13.65 18.32
C HIS A 76 7.66 14.19 18.54
N ARG A 77 6.84 14.28 17.48
CA ARG A 77 5.42 14.61 17.61
C ARG A 77 4.59 13.41 18.02
N GLN A 78 3.48 13.67 18.68
CA GLN A 78 2.48 12.65 18.95
C GLN A 78 1.76 12.26 17.67
N ILE A 79 1.48 10.96 17.49
CA ILE A 79 0.83 10.44 16.28
C ILE A 79 -0.57 11.07 16.09
N GLY A 80 -1.26 11.38 17.18
CA GLY A 80 -2.60 12.01 17.16
C GLY A 80 -2.62 13.40 16.52
N GLU A 81 -1.50 14.14 16.59
CA GLU A 81 -1.37 15.52 16.05
C GLU A 81 -1.17 15.55 14.52
N LEU A 82 -0.98 14.40 13.89
CA LEU A 82 -0.67 14.30 12.48
C LEU A 82 -1.93 14.30 11.62
N SER A 83 -1.83 14.83 10.38
CA SER A 83 -2.85 14.67 9.35
C SER A 83 -3.01 13.20 8.94
N GLY A 84 -4.14 12.83 8.33
CA GLY A 84 -4.38 11.47 7.84
C GLY A 84 -3.28 10.96 6.91
N GLY A 85 -2.85 11.79 5.94
CA GLY A 85 -1.76 11.44 5.04
C GLY A 85 -0.39 11.30 5.74
N GLN A 86 -0.13 12.09 6.79
CA GLN A 86 1.07 11.95 7.61
C GLN A 86 1.04 10.63 8.41
N LYS A 87 -0.11 10.29 9.03
CA LYS A 87 -0.30 9.02 9.73
C LYS A 87 -0.03 7.81 8.83
N LYS A 88 -0.56 7.82 7.60
CA LYS A 88 -0.30 6.75 6.62
C LYS A 88 1.19 6.61 6.31
N ARG A 89 1.89 7.72 6.11
CA ARG A 89 3.35 7.70 5.89
C ARG A 89 4.12 7.14 7.09
N VAL A 90 3.71 7.42 8.32
CA VAL A 90 4.32 6.83 9.53
C VAL A 90 4.11 5.32 9.57
N PHE A 91 2.92 4.81 9.20
CA PHE A 91 2.67 3.37 9.14
C PHE A 91 3.44 2.68 8.03
N LEU A 92 3.65 3.35 6.88
CA LEU A 92 4.58 2.87 5.85
C LEU A 92 6.01 2.82 6.38
N ALA A 93 6.49 3.86 7.09
CA ALA A 93 7.81 3.84 7.72
C ALA A 93 7.97 2.67 8.71
N ARG A 94 6.93 2.37 9.50
CA ARG A 94 6.91 1.20 10.39
C ARG A 94 7.08 -0.11 9.63
N ALA A 95 6.36 -0.27 8.50
CA ALA A 95 6.48 -1.45 7.66
C ALA A 95 7.87 -1.56 7.01
N ILE A 96 8.44 -0.45 6.55
CA ILE A 96 9.82 -0.39 6.03
C ILE A 96 10.83 -0.76 7.13
N ALA A 97 10.69 -0.20 8.33
CA ALA A 97 11.56 -0.49 9.46
C ALA A 97 11.53 -1.96 9.89
N GLN A 98 10.43 -2.67 9.65
CA GLN A 98 10.33 -4.11 9.89
C GLN A 98 11.23 -4.91 8.97
N GLN A 99 11.60 -4.39 7.79
CA GLN A 99 12.47 -5.05 6.81
C GLN A 99 11.94 -6.40 6.30
N GLY A 100 10.61 -6.60 6.31
CA GLY A 100 9.97 -7.79 5.75
C GLY A 100 10.18 -7.90 4.24
N GLU A 101 10.00 -9.10 3.70
CA GLU A 101 10.06 -9.38 2.24
C GLU A 101 8.71 -9.11 1.57
N VAL A 102 7.62 -9.25 2.31
CA VAL A 102 6.25 -9.04 1.85
C VAL A 102 5.63 -7.89 2.64
N ILE A 103 4.99 -6.95 1.95
CA ILE A 103 4.25 -5.84 2.57
C ILE A 103 2.80 -5.93 2.14
N LEU A 104 1.90 -6.07 3.11
CA LEU A 104 0.46 -6.00 2.91
C LEU A 104 0.00 -4.57 3.19
N LEU A 105 -0.67 -3.94 2.22
CA LEU A 105 -1.19 -2.59 2.35
C LEU A 105 -2.70 -2.59 2.15
N ASP A 106 -3.43 -2.12 3.16
CA ASP A 106 -4.88 -2.05 3.12
C ASP A 106 -5.32 -0.60 2.91
N GLU A 107 -5.90 -0.32 1.74
CA GLU A 107 -6.37 1.01 1.33
C GLU A 107 -5.36 2.15 1.58
N PRO A 108 -4.12 2.06 1.07
CA PRO A 108 -3.07 3.02 1.41
C PRO A 108 -3.34 4.44 0.89
N PHE A 109 -4.27 4.60 -0.06
CA PHE A 109 -4.56 5.88 -0.72
C PHE A 109 -5.82 6.58 -0.20
N THR A 110 -6.66 5.91 0.60
CA THR A 110 -7.92 6.46 1.10
C THR A 110 -7.68 7.66 2.01
N GLY A 111 -8.36 8.79 1.75
CA GLY A 111 -8.28 10.00 2.56
C GLY A 111 -6.96 10.75 2.50
N VAL A 112 -6.15 10.55 1.45
CA VAL A 112 -4.93 11.33 1.21
C VAL A 112 -5.12 12.26 0.01
N ASP A 113 -4.41 13.39 0.04
CA ASP A 113 -4.37 14.33 -1.10
C ASP A 113 -3.50 13.77 -2.24
N VAL A 114 -3.68 14.32 -3.46
CA VAL A 114 -2.99 13.86 -4.68
C VAL A 114 -1.46 13.89 -4.54
N LYS A 115 -0.93 14.87 -3.83
CA LYS A 115 0.52 15.00 -3.63
C LYS A 115 1.05 13.88 -2.72
N THR A 116 0.33 13.56 -1.67
CA THR A 116 0.66 12.46 -0.74
C THR A 116 0.52 11.11 -1.45
N GLU A 117 -0.53 10.91 -2.26
CA GLU A 117 -0.69 9.70 -3.08
C GLU A 117 0.49 9.49 -4.03
N ALA A 118 0.87 10.50 -4.80
CA ALA A 118 2.02 10.43 -5.71
C ALA A 118 3.33 10.05 -4.98
N ARG A 119 3.54 10.57 -3.76
CA ARG A 119 4.69 10.19 -2.94
C ARG A 119 4.65 8.74 -2.46
N ILE A 120 3.46 8.26 -2.06
CA ILE A 120 3.28 6.85 -1.67
C ILE A 120 3.56 5.95 -2.88
N ILE A 121 3.03 6.27 -4.07
CA ILE A 121 3.28 5.51 -5.29
C ILE A 121 4.77 5.47 -5.64
N SER A 122 5.47 6.61 -5.56
CA SER A 122 6.93 6.65 -5.78
C SER A 122 7.67 5.71 -4.82
N LEU A 123 7.31 5.74 -3.54
CA LEU A 123 7.90 4.88 -2.52
C LEU A 123 7.62 3.39 -2.77
N LEU A 124 6.39 3.05 -3.20
CA LEU A 124 6.05 1.66 -3.53
C LEU A 124 6.86 1.15 -4.73
N ARG A 125 7.08 2.00 -5.74
CA ARG A 125 7.96 1.67 -6.88
C ARG A 125 9.40 1.42 -6.42
N GLU A 126 9.95 2.28 -5.56
CA GLU A 126 11.29 2.09 -5.00
C GLU A 126 11.41 0.77 -4.24
N LEU A 127 10.43 0.44 -3.39
CA LEU A 127 10.40 -0.83 -2.64
C LEU A 127 10.31 -2.05 -3.58
N ARG A 128 9.53 -1.96 -4.66
CA ARG A 128 9.47 -3.00 -5.70
C ARG A 128 10.84 -3.18 -6.36
N ASP A 129 11.49 -2.10 -6.74
CA ASP A 129 12.79 -2.12 -7.41
C ASP A 129 13.90 -2.64 -6.46
N GLU A 130 13.71 -2.52 -5.13
CA GLU A 130 14.52 -3.18 -4.10
C GLU A 130 14.19 -4.70 -3.95
N GLY A 131 13.23 -5.23 -4.70
CA GLY A 131 12.84 -6.65 -4.69
C GLY A 131 11.77 -7.01 -3.65
N LYS A 132 11.08 -6.03 -3.04
CA LYS A 132 9.98 -6.31 -2.12
C LYS A 132 8.72 -6.73 -2.87
N THR A 133 8.02 -7.72 -2.33
CA THR A 133 6.69 -8.12 -2.83
C THR A 133 5.62 -7.34 -2.07
N MET A 134 4.70 -6.71 -2.78
CA MET A 134 3.62 -5.94 -2.16
C MET A 134 2.27 -6.46 -2.61
N LEU A 135 1.34 -6.61 -1.66
CA LEU A 135 -0.07 -6.88 -1.93
C LEU A 135 -0.87 -5.66 -1.45
N VAL A 136 -1.51 -4.98 -2.38
CA VAL A 136 -2.28 -3.76 -2.12
C VAL A 136 -3.76 -4.04 -2.36
N SER A 137 -4.60 -3.88 -1.34
CA SER A 137 -6.04 -3.78 -1.52
C SER A 137 -6.40 -2.32 -1.79
N THR A 138 -7.20 -2.07 -2.80
CA THR A 138 -7.68 -0.71 -3.11
C THR A 138 -8.96 -0.73 -3.94
N HIS A 139 -9.81 0.27 -3.73
CA HIS A 139 -10.92 0.63 -4.61
C HIS A 139 -10.57 1.86 -5.48
N ASN A 140 -9.43 2.52 -5.22
CA ASN A 140 -8.94 3.62 -6.06
C ASN A 140 -8.31 3.04 -7.33
N LEU A 141 -9.05 3.06 -8.42
CA LEU A 141 -8.66 2.45 -9.69
C LEU A 141 -7.68 3.34 -10.48
N GLY A 142 -7.66 4.65 -10.22
CA GLY A 142 -6.92 5.64 -11.02
C GLY A 142 -5.41 5.43 -11.04
N SER A 143 -4.85 4.90 -9.96
CA SER A 143 -3.41 4.72 -9.82
C SER A 143 -2.90 3.28 -10.04
N VAL A 144 -3.81 2.29 -10.18
CA VAL A 144 -3.43 0.86 -10.28
C VAL A 144 -2.44 0.61 -11.41
N THR A 145 -2.68 1.16 -12.60
CA THR A 145 -1.81 0.98 -13.76
C THR A 145 -0.45 1.66 -13.62
N GLU A 146 -0.30 2.55 -12.64
CA GLU A 146 0.95 3.27 -12.44
C GLU A 146 2.00 2.48 -11.67
N PHE A 147 1.60 1.56 -10.78
CA PHE A 147 2.53 0.89 -9.88
C PHE A 147 2.32 -0.62 -9.72
N CYS A 148 1.16 -1.17 -10.14
CA CYS A 148 0.87 -2.59 -10.03
C CYS A 148 1.34 -3.35 -11.27
N ASP A 149 2.16 -4.37 -11.10
CA ASP A 149 2.58 -5.27 -12.18
C ASP A 149 1.53 -6.35 -12.43
N TYR A 150 0.77 -6.73 -11.40
CA TYR A 150 -0.23 -7.79 -11.43
C TYR A 150 -1.50 -7.36 -10.72
N THR A 151 -2.65 -7.67 -11.31
CA THR A 151 -3.96 -7.29 -10.76
C THR A 151 -4.84 -8.52 -10.53
N VAL A 152 -5.53 -8.53 -9.39
CA VAL A 152 -6.57 -9.51 -9.07
C VAL A 152 -7.86 -8.77 -8.78
N MET A 153 -8.88 -9.00 -9.59
CA MET A 153 -10.21 -8.41 -9.40
C MET A 153 -11.13 -9.38 -8.66
N VAL A 154 -11.74 -8.90 -7.58
CA VAL A 154 -12.56 -9.72 -6.68
C VAL A 154 -13.94 -9.11 -6.51
N LYS A 155 -14.97 -9.95 -6.66
CA LYS A 155 -16.36 -9.63 -6.32
C LYS A 155 -17.07 -10.89 -5.80
N GLY A 156 -16.94 -11.14 -4.51
CA GLY A 156 -17.34 -12.42 -3.92
C GLY A 156 -16.45 -13.59 -4.33
N THR A 157 -16.02 -13.64 -5.59
CA THR A 157 -15.05 -14.58 -6.16
C THR A 157 -14.02 -13.83 -6.97
N VAL A 158 -12.91 -14.50 -7.35
CA VAL A 158 -11.94 -13.95 -8.30
C VAL A 158 -12.59 -13.89 -9.68
N LEU A 159 -12.74 -12.70 -10.25
CA LEU A 159 -13.30 -12.47 -11.58
C LEU A 159 -12.24 -12.49 -12.67
N ALA A 160 -11.08 -11.92 -12.40
CA ALA A 160 -9.94 -11.88 -13.31
C ALA A 160 -8.64 -11.77 -12.49
N SER A 161 -7.55 -12.35 -13.01
CA SER A 161 -6.22 -12.24 -12.41
C SER A 161 -5.17 -12.39 -13.49
N GLY A 162 -4.13 -11.56 -13.45
CA GLY A 162 -3.05 -11.58 -14.44
C GLY A 162 -2.20 -10.30 -14.42
N PRO A 163 -1.27 -10.16 -15.37
CA PRO A 163 -0.53 -8.92 -15.57
C PRO A 163 -1.51 -7.74 -15.71
N THR A 164 -1.18 -6.62 -15.08
CA THR A 164 -2.08 -5.45 -15.06
C THR A 164 -2.44 -4.98 -16.46
N GLU A 165 -1.50 -4.95 -17.38
CA GLU A 165 -1.71 -4.54 -18.79
C GLU A 165 -2.83 -5.32 -19.50
N THR A 166 -2.98 -6.60 -19.20
CA THR A 166 -3.97 -7.48 -19.85
C THR A 166 -5.21 -7.74 -19.01
N THR A 167 -5.16 -7.49 -17.71
CA THR A 167 -6.25 -7.78 -16.77
C THR A 167 -7.06 -6.53 -16.45
N PHE A 168 -6.41 -5.37 -16.37
CA PHE A 168 -7.05 -4.10 -16.03
C PHE A 168 -7.71 -3.48 -17.27
N THR A 169 -8.80 -4.12 -17.75
CA THR A 169 -9.53 -3.72 -18.95
C THR A 169 -10.90 -3.18 -18.59
N ALA A 170 -11.48 -2.36 -19.49
CA ALA A 170 -12.82 -1.81 -19.32
C ALA A 170 -13.87 -2.92 -19.06
N GLU A 171 -13.79 -4.03 -19.80
CA GLU A 171 -14.71 -5.17 -19.64
C GLU A 171 -14.62 -5.79 -18.25
N ASN A 172 -13.41 -6.07 -17.76
CA ASN A 172 -13.21 -6.66 -16.43
C ASN A 172 -13.62 -5.71 -15.32
N LEU A 173 -13.34 -4.41 -15.48
CA LEU A 173 -13.78 -3.37 -14.54
C LEU A 173 -15.30 -3.26 -14.47
N GLU A 174 -15.98 -3.26 -15.62
CA GLU A 174 -17.45 -3.23 -15.68
C GLU A 174 -18.07 -4.44 -14.97
N ARG A 175 -17.51 -5.63 -15.17
CA ARG A 175 -17.94 -6.87 -14.47
C ARG A 175 -17.71 -6.77 -12.97
N ALA A 176 -16.56 -6.23 -12.53
CA ALA A 176 -16.22 -6.12 -11.12
C ALA A 176 -17.11 -5.09 -10.39
N PHE A 177 -17.33 -3.93 -10.99
CA PHE A 177 -18.00 -2.79 -10.36
C PHE A 177 -19.48 -2.64 -10.74
N SER A 178 -20.05 -3.53 -11.61
CA SER A 178 -21.49 -3.61 -11.91
C SER A 178 -22.18 -2.30 -12.29
N GLY A 179 -21.57 -1.51 -13.18
CA GLY A 179 -22.20 -0.29 -13.71
C GLY A 179 -22.10 0.94 -12.80
N VAL A 180 -21.33 0.88 -11.70
CA VAL A 180 -20.96 2.07 -10.91
C VAL A 180 -19.96 2.94 -11.68
N LEU A 181 -19.26 2.37 -12.65
CA LEU A 181 -18.33 3.10 -13.50
C LEU A 181 -19.08 3.96 -14.53
N ARG A 182 -18.92 5.28 -14.46
CA ARG A 182 -19.43 6.19 -15.48
C ARG A 182 -18.47 6.19 -16.66
N HIS A 183 -18.96 5.72 -17.82
CA HIS A 183 -18.23 5.85 -19.08
C HIS A 183 -18.31 7.30 -19.56
N VAL A 184 -17.17 7.99 -19.63
CA VAL A 184 -17.08 9.24 -20.38
C VAL A 184 -16.25 8.96 -21.62
N VAL A 185 -16.96 8.82 -22.75
CA VAL A 185 -16.34 8.84 -24.07
C VAL A 185 -16.01 10.29 -24.38
N LEU A 186 -14.77 10.69 -24.20
CA LEU A 186 -14.29 11.95 -24.76
C LEU A 186 -13.93 11.68 -26.22
N SER A 187 -14.47 12.46 -27.12
CA SER A 187 -14.25 12.39 -28.57
C SER A 187 -12.76 12.45 -28.89
N GLY A 188 -12.17 11.29 -29.14
CA GLY A 188 -10.75 11.10 -29.49
C GLY A 188 -10.23 9.80 -28.90
N SER A 189 -10.06 8.81 -29.70
CA SER A 189 -9.39 7.50 -29.64
C SER A 189 -8.99 6.82 -28.32
N GLU A 190 -9.27 7.35 -27.13
CA GLU A 190 -8.98 6.74 -25.84
C GLU A 190 -10.25 6.68 -24.98
N ASP A 191 -10.66 5.45 -24.60
CA ASP A 191 -11.74 5.25 -23.64
C ASP A 191 -11.24 5.62 -22.24
N ARG A 192 -11.83 6.65 -21.64
CA ARG A 192 -11.54 7.05 -20.26
C ARG A 192 -12.69 6.59 -19.36
N ILE A 193 -12.34 5.88 -18.28
CA ILE A 193 -13.29 5.49 -17.25
C ILE A 193 -13.10 6.43 -16.06
N ILE A 194 -14.20 6.98 -15.54
CA ILE A 194 -14.19 7.82 -14.34
C ILE A 194 -14.72 6.98 -13.18
N THR A 195 -13.98 6.96 -12.08
CA THR A 195 -14.37 6.34 -10.81
C THR A 195 -15.21 7.29 -9.96
N ASP A 196 -15.81 6.81 -8.86
CA ASP A 196 -16.58 7.64 -7.92
C ASP A 196 -15.78 8.80 -7.31
N ASP A 197 -14.45 8.74 -7.35
CA ASP A 197 -13.57 9.83 -6.92
C ASP A 197 -13.28 10.86 -8.03
N GLU A 198 -14.03 10.83 -9.13
CA GLU A 198 -13.98 11.76 -10.29
C GLU A 198 -12.63 11.80 -11.04
N ARG A 199 -11.71 10.88 -10.80
CA ARG A 199 -10.42 10.84 -11.50
C ARG A 199 -10.51 10.00 -12.77
N PRO A 200 -10.19 10.57 -13.95
CA PRO A 200 -10.10 9.80 -15.18
C PRO A 200 -8.85 8.92 -15.17
N PHE A 201 -8.95 7.69 -15.62
CA PHE A 201 -7.80 6.85 -15.93
C PHE A 201 -7.91 6.27 -17.35
N VAL A 202 -6.78 5.95 -17.94
CA VAL A 202 -6.68 5.42 -19.29
C VAL A 202 -6.56 3.90 -19.24
N THR A 203 -7.46 3.20 -19.92
CA THR A 203 -7.33 1.76 -20.14
C THR A 203 -6.66 1.51 -21.49
N HIS A 204 -5.69 0.62 -21.54
CA HIS A 204 -5.12 0.18 -22.81
C HIS A 204 -6.14 -0.69 -23.56
N ARG A 205 -6.50 -0.25 -24.77
CA ARG A 205 -7.34 -1.04 -25.67
C ARG A 205 -6.50 -2.18 -26.23
N GLN A 206 -6.91 -3.42 -26.01
CA GLN A 206 -6.39 -4.53 -26.82
C GLN A 206 -6.91 -4.36 -28.24
N GLU A 207 -6.08 -4.03 -29.19
CA GLU A 207 -6.41 -4.18 -30.60
C GLU A 207 -6.63 -5.67 -30.85
N ALA A 208 -7.90 -6.04 -31.10
CA ALA A 208 -8.25 -7.36 -31.57
C ALA A 208 -7.57 -7.56 -32.95
N LYS A 209 -6.65 -8.51 -33.01
CA LYS A 209 -6.13 -9.06 -34.26
C LYS A 209 -7.10 -10.10 -34.81
#